data_dda78e56592df20970eae0ce95811e70
#
_entry.id   dda78e56592df20970eae0ce95811e70
#
_cell.length_a   1.000
_cell.length_b   1.000
_cell.length_c   1.000
_cell.angle_alpha   90.00
_cell.angle_beta   90.00
_cell.angle_gamma   90.00
#
_symmetry.space_group_name_H-M   'P 1'
#
loop_
_entity.id
_entity.type
_entity.pdbx_description
1 polymer ?
#
loop_
_entity_poly.entity_id
_entity_poly.type
_entity_poly.pdbx_seq_one_letter_code
_entity_poly.pdbx_strand_id
1 'polypeptide(L)'
;MTAKPDGYTILFGHSGSQTAQQATKTVDFDFNKDYATAGTIVQDNTYTVVAKKSSGWKNLNDFIAYAKANPGKVRYAQVYGAVTHYVGVRMEKTMGIKMNMLDVGAGAAERMAAFLGGQADVLAANYLNVRDYIEKGDFIVLGVCAENPMPAAPNIPTFKSQGFDIVAQKSYELKFPKGTDPAIVNKLSGALEEISKDPDFKSALEKYCAVSVYRNGDLTVKEDTKLVDDMTKAFNEK
;
A
#
# COMPACT_ATOMS: atom_id res chain seq x y z
N MET A 1 -14.91 9.60 15.46
CA MET A 1 -13.79 9.96 16.36
C MET A 1 -14.38 10.73 17.54
N THR A 2 -14.06 10.35 18.77
CA THR A 2 -14.57 10.99 20.00
C THR A 2 -13.66 12.15 20.49
N ALA A 3 -12.56 12.40 19.81
CA ALA A 3 -11.63 13.47 20.18
C ALA A 3 -12.21 14.85 19.89
N LYS A 4 -11.89 15.83 20.77
CA LYS A 4 -12.33 17.21 20.60
C LYS A 4 -11.62 17.87 19.41
N PRO A 5 -12.31 18.75 18.65
CA PRO A 5 -11.72 19.46 17.52
C PRO A 5 -10.94 20.73 17.98
N ASP A 6 -10.13 20.60 19.02
CA ASP A 6 -9.39 21.69 19.66
C ASP A 6 -7.93 21.84 19.13
N GLY A 7 -7.55 21.02 18.13
CA GLY A 7 -6.24 21.06 17.51
C GLY A 7 -5.14 20.28 18.24
N TYR A 8 -5.44 19.64 19.39
CA TYR A 8 -4.46 18.87 20.16
C TYR A 8 -4.45 17.37 19.86
N THR A 9 -5.43 16.88 19.08
CA THR A 9 -5.47 15.49 18.65
C THR A 9 -5.37 15.41 17.13
N ILE A 10 -4.41 14.62 16.65
CA ILE A 10 -4.15 14.41 15.22
C ILE A 10 -4.12 12.91 14.96
N LEU A 11 -4.82 12.48 13.91
CA LEU A 11 -4.66 11.15 13.32
C LEU A 11 -3.48 11.18 12.35
N PHE A 12 -2.46 10.38 12.61
CA PHE A 12 -1.45 10.05 11.62
C PHE A 12 -1.80 8.68 11.04
N GLY A 13 -2.16 8.65 9.78
CA GLY A 13 -2.61 7.46 9.08
C GLY A 13 -1.99 7.32 7.70
N HIS A 14 -2.42 6.31 6.95
CA HIS A 14 -2.00 6.17 5.55
C HIS A 14 -3.18 5.82 4.65
N SER A 15 -3.15 6.35 3.43
CA SER A 15 -4.21 6.18 2.42
C SER A 15 -4.57 4.72 2.16
N GLY A 16 -3.59 3.83 2.00
CA GLY A 16 -3.84 2.44 1.64
C GLY A 16 -4.74 1.66 2.62
N SER A 17 -4.67 1.95 3.95
CA SER A 17 -5.59 1.34 4.92
C SER A 17 -6.94 2.02 4.92
N GLN A 18 -6.94 3.36 4.97
CA GLN A 18 -8.15 4.16 5.07
C GLN A 18 -9.07 3.95 3.86
N THR A 19 -8.51 4.03 2.66
CA THR A 19 -9.27 3.88 1.42
C THR A 19 -9.78 2.45 1.21
N ALA A 20 -8.98 1.44 1.57
CA ALA A 20 -9.40 0.04 1.46
C ALA A 20 -10.55 -0.29 2.44
N GLN A 21 -10.46 0.18 3.70
CA GLN A 21 -11.53 0.01 4.68
C GLN A 21 -12.83 0.69 4.23
N GLN A 22 -12.73 1.87 3.64
CA GLN A 22 -13.89 2.59 3.13
C GLN A 22 -14.49 1.90 1.90
N ALA A 23 -13.66 1.43 0.97
CA ALA A 23 -14.10 0.71 -0.22
C ALA A 23 -14.78 -0.63 0.10
N THR A 24 -14.34 -1.32 1.16
CA THR A 24 -14.93 -2.58 1.62
C THR A 24 -16.04 -2.40 2.65
N LYS A 25 -16.34 -1.16 3.06
CA LYS A 25 -17.35 -0.82 4.07
C LYS A 25 -17.11 -1.52 5.42
N THR A 26 -15.85 -1.73 5.78
CA THR A 26 -15.46 -2.26 7.10
C THR A 26 -15.45 -1.20 8.19
N VAL A 27 -15.66 0.06 7.82
CA VAL A 27 -15.89 1.20 8.71
C VAL A 27 -17.18 1.91 8.32
N ASP A 28 -17.85 2.53 9.28
CA ASP A 28 -19.12 3.24 9.12
C ASP A 28 -18.99 4.77 8.99
N PHE A 29 -17.76 5.25 8.83
CA PHE A 29 -17.43 6.67 8.65
C PHE A 29 -16.57 6.90 7.39
N ASP A 30 -16.51 8.16 6.96
CA ASP A 30 -15.77 8.57 5.76
C ASP A 30 -14.50 9.33 6.15
N PHE A 31 -13.33 8.76 5.88
CA PHE A 31 -12.03 9.38 6.19
C PHE A 31 -11.83 10.75 5.50
N ASN A 32 -12.54 11.02 4.43
CA ASN A 32 -12.43 12.27 3.67
C ASN A 32 -13.44 13.33 4.11
N LYS A 33 -14.61 12.92 4.65
CA LYS A 33 -15.69 13.84 5.04
C LYS A 33 -15.79 14.05 6.55
N ASP A 34 -15.37 13.07 7.35
CA ASP A 34 -15.52 13.09 8.80
C ASP A 34 -14.26 13.52 9.53
N TYR A 35 -13.26 13.99 8.78
CA TYR A 35 -12.02 14.57 9.28
C TYR A 35 -11.68 15.87 8.55
N ALA A 36 -10.86 16.71 9.19
CA ALA A 36 -10.24 17.87 8.55
C ALA A 36 -8.79 17.51 8.17
N THR A 37 -8.54 17.29 6.90
CA THR A 37 -7.25 16.82 6.39
C THR A 37 -6.27 17.97 6.27
N ALA A 38 -5.14 17.89 6.97
CA ALA A 38 -4.05 18.87 6.85
C ALA A 38 -3.19 18.62 5.61
N GLY A 39 -2.94 17.35 5.27
CA GLY A 39 -2.21 17.00 4.06
C GLY A 39 -1.43 15.70 4.16
N THR A 40 -0.75 15.39 3.07
CA THR A 40 0.21 14.29 2.91
C THR A 40 1.64 14.80 3.08
N ILE A 41 2.49 14.03 3.75
CA ILE A 41 3.91 14.38 4.00
C ILE A 41 4.91 13.34 3.46
N VAL A 42 4.52 12.08 3.38
CA VAL A 42 5.38 10.97 2.93
C VAL A 42 4.64 10.08 1.97
N GLN A 43 5.34 9.58 0.96
CA GLN A 43 4.85 8.53 0.06
C GLN A 43 5.76 7.31 0.15
N ASP A 44 5.13 6.15 0.36
CA ASP A 44 5.76 4.84 0.35
C ASP A 44 5.36 4.09 -0.94
N ASN A 45 6.34 3.91 -1.81
CA ASN A 45 6.21 3.24 -3.11
C ASN A 45 6.86 1.85 -3.09
N THR A 46 7.01 1.25 -1.91
CA THR A 46 7.87 0.08 -1.69
C THR A 46 7.11 -1.23 -1.66
N TYR A 47 5.80 -1.23 -1.94
CA TYR A 47 5.00 -2.45 -1.83
C TYR A 47 5.42 -3.45 -2.90
N THR A 48 6.08 -4.51 -2.45
CA THR A 48 6.72 -5.52 -3.30
C THR A 48 6.01 -6.86 -3.14
N VAL A 49 5.71 -7.51 -4.26
CA VAL A 49 5.15 -8.87 -4.27
C VAL A 49 6.27 -9.87 -4.52
N VAL A 50 6.39 -10.83 -3.62
CA VAL A 50 7.44 -11.86 -3.66
C VAL A 50 6.86 -13.26 -3.60
N ALA A 51 7.62 -14.21 -4.15
CA ALA A 51 7.42 -15.64 -4.00
C ALA A 51 8.68 -16.29 -3.43
N LYS A 52 8.58 -17.49 -2.87
CA LYS A 52 9.76 -18.25 -2.43
C LYS A 52 10.50 -18.83 -3.63
N LYS A 53 11.83 -18.87 -3.56
CA LYS A 53 12.66 -19.60 -4.54
C LYS A 53 12.25 -21.08 -4.69
N SER A 54 11.80 -21.69 -3.60
CA SER A 54 11.31 -23.08 -3.59
C SER A 54 10.03 -23.31 -4.40
N SER A 55 9.34 -22.25 -4.86
CA SER A 55 8.21 -22.37 -5.80
C SER A 55 8.65 -22.89 -7.17
N GLY A 56 9.94 -22.77 -7.51
CA GLY A 56 10.48 -23.11 -8.82
C GLY A 56 10.27 -22.02 -9.89
N TRP A 57 9.54 -20.95 -9.57
CA TRP A 57 9.39 -19.82 -10.50
C TRP A 57 10.67 -18.97 -10.49
N LYS A 58 11.02 -18.41 -11.64
CA LYS A 58 12.20 -17.54 -11.81
C LYS A 58 11.85 -16.07 -11.91
N ASN A 59 10.62 -15.76 -12.32
CA ASN A 59 10.13 -14.41 -12.61
C ASN A 59 8.60 -14.38 -12.63
N LEU A 60 8.03 -13.20 -12.92
CA LEU A 60 6.60 -12.99 -13.02
C LEU A 60 5.93 -13.87 -14.08
N ASN A 61 6.58 -14.10 -15.23
CA ASN A 61 5.99 -14.88 -16.31
C ASN A 61 5.82 -16.36 -15.92
N ASP A 62 6.80 -16.93 -15.23
CA ASP A 62 6.71 -18.31 -14.72
C ASP A 62 5.57 -18.45 -13.70
N PHE A 63 5.44 -17.46 -12.81
CA PHE A 63 4.32 -17.38 -11.86
C PHE A 63 2.97 -17.33 -12.59
N ILE A 64 2.82 -16.43 -13.57
CA ILE A 64 1.57 -16.30 -14.34
C ILE A 64 1.23 -17.60 -15.08
N ALA A 65 2.21 -18.21 -15.74
CA ALA A 65 2.03 -19.47 -16.46
C ALA A 65 1.55 -20.58 -15.52
N TYR A 66 2.20 -20.72 -14.36
CA TYR A 66 1.80 -21.68 -13.33
C TYR A 66 0.38 -21.42 -12.82
N ALA A 67 0.08 -20.16 -12.46
CA ALA A 67 -1.23 -19.79 -11.89
C ALA A 67 -2.38 -20.00 -12.88
N LYS A 68 -2.14 -19.77 -14.19
CA LYS A 68 -3.11 -20.06 -15.26
C LYS A 68 -3.34 -21.56 -15.45
N ALA A 69 -2.29 -22.36 -15.39
CA ALA A 69 -2.38 -23.82 -15.49
C ALA A 69 -2.99 -24.47 -14.23
N ASN A 70 -2.94 -23.79 -13.09
CA ASN A 70 -3.37 -24.30 -11.79
C ASN A 70 -4.27 -23.30 -11.06
N PRO A 71 -5.46 -22.98 -11.57
CA PRO A 71 -6.33 -21.97 -10.98
C PRO A 71 -6.70 -22.32 -9.53
N GLY A 72 -6.57 -21.34 -8.62
CA GLY A 72 -6.86 -21.48 -7.19
C GLY A 72 -5.82 -22.26 -6.38
N LYS A 73 -4.72 -22.70 -6.97
CA LYS A 73 -3.67 -23.46 -6.23
C LYS A 73 -2.63 -22.55 -5.60
N VAL A 74 -2.35 -21.38 -6.19
CA VAL A 74 -1.43 -20.41 -5.60
C VAL A 74 -2.07 -19.76 -4.38
N ARG A 75 -1.42 -19.88 -3.23
CA ARG A 75 -1.88 -19.32 -1.95
C ARG A 75 -1.26 -17.94 -1.76
N TYR A 76 -2.09 -16.90 -1.70
CA TYR A 76 -1.68 -15.52 -1.52
C TYR A 76 -2.07 -15.02 -0.13
N ALA A 77 -1.08 -14.61 0.68
CA ALA A 77 -1.31 -14.07 2.02
C ALA A 77 -1.82 -12.63 1.94
N GLN A 78 -3.00 -12.39 2.50
CA GLN A 78 -3.66 -11.09 2.52
C GLN A 78 -4.28 -10.75 3.87
N VAL A 79 -4.82 -9.55 3.99
CA VAL A 79 -5.80 -9.13 4.99
C VAL A 79 -7.01 -8.59 4.25
N TYR A 80 -8.18 -9.15 4.49
CA TYR A 80 -9.41 -8.68 3.87
C TYR A 80 -9.67 -7.21 4.20
N GLY A 81 -10.08 -6.42 3.20
CA GLY A 81 -10.30 -4.99 3.38
C GLY A 81 -9.02 -4.15 3.56
N ALA A 82 -7.85 -4.71 3.27
CA ALA A 82 -6.58 -3.98 3.28
C ALA A 82 -5.99 -3.84 1.87
N VAL A 83 -4.93 -3.06 1.75
CA VAL A 83 -4.20 -2.87 0.48
C VAL A 83 -3.69 -4.20 -0.11
N THR A 84 -3.38 -5.20 0.74
CA THR A 84 -2.98 -6.54 0.27
C THR A 84 -4.10 -7.26 -0.45
N HIS A 85 -5.35 -7.12 0.02
CA HIS A 85 -6.52 -7.65 -0.69
C HIS A 85 -6.66 -6.98 -2.07
N TYR A 86 -6.56 -5.65 -2.11
CA TYR A 86 -6.62 -4.91 -3.37
C TYR A 86 -5.54 -5.38 -4.38
N VAL A 87 -4.28 -5.53 -3.93
CA VAL A 87 -3.19 -6.02 -4.77
C VAL A 87 -3.50 -7.41 -5.34
N GLY A 88 -3.98 -8.33 -4.51
CA GLY A 88 -4.36 -9.68 -4.94
C GLY A 88 -5.47 -9.66 -5.99
N VAL A 89 -6.53 -8.87 -5.77
CA VAL A 89 -7.64 -8.71 -6.73
C VAL A 89 -7.13 -8.11 -8.05
N ARG A 90 -6.27 -7.09 -8.00
CA ARG A 90 -5.65 -6.51 -9.21
C ARG A 90 -4.79 -7.53 -9.95
N MET A 91 -4.01 -8.36 -9.24
CA MET A 91 -3.23 -9.43 -9.86
C MET A 91 -4.13 -10.43 -10.58
N GLU A 92 -5.17 -10.95 -9.92
CA GLU A 92 -6.10 -11.88 -10.55
C GLU A 92 -6.69 -11.30 -11.83
N LYS A 93 -7.18 -10.06 -11.76
CA LYS A 93 -7.86 -9.39 -12.86
C LYS A 93 -6.94 -9.08 -14.04
N THR A 94 -5.80 -8.42 -13.77
CA THR A 94 -4.94 -7.93 -14.85
C THR A 94 -4.12 -9.03 -15.50
N MET A 95 -3.81 -10.10 -14.75
CA MET A 95 -3.04 -11.26 -15.26
C MET A 95 -3.93 -12.38 -15.78
N GLY A 96 -5.24 -12.34 -15.53
CA GLY A 96 -6.18 -13.41 -15.90
C GLY A 96 -5.87 -14.72 -15.17
N ILE A 97 -5.58 -14.65 -13.86
CA ILE A 97 -5.26 -15.80 -13.00
C ILE A 97 -6.28 -15.93 -11.87
N LYS A 98 -6.27 -17.07 -11.19
CA LYS A 98 -7.06 -17.28 -9.97
C LYS A 98 -6.15 -17.80 -8.86
N MET A 99 -6.18 -17.14 -7.70
CA MET A 99 -5.41 -17.50 -6.51
C MET A 99 -6.33 -17.94 -5.37
N ASN A 100 -5.78 -18.64 -4.41
CA ASN A 100 -6.42 -18.89 -3.11
C ASN A 100 -6.01 -17.74 -2.17
N MET A 101 -6.93 -16.82 -1.95
CA MET A 101 -6.75 -15.64 -1.12
C MET A 101 -6.85 -16.03 0.37
N LEU A 102 -5.71 -16.16 1.04
CA LEU A 102 -5.66 -16.52 2.46
C LEU A 102 -5.71 -15.26 3.33
N ASP A 103 -6.75 -15.13 4.13
CA ASP A 103 -6.80 -14.13 5.19
C ASP A 103 -6.05 -14.66 6.41
N VAL A 104 -4.85 -14.13 6.67
CA VAL A 104 -3.91 -14.69 7.66
C VAL A 104 -3.68 -13.74 8.85
N GLY A 105 -4.66 -12.91 9.18
CA GLY A 105 -4.59 -12.00 10.33
C GLY A 105 -4.27 -10.55 9.93
N ALA A 106 -4.28 -9.68 10.93
CA ALA A 106 -4.36 -8.24 10.73
C ALA A 106 -3.03 -7.53 10.41
N GLY A 107 -1.89 -8.17 10.64
CA GLY A 107 -0.58 -7.51 10.59
C GLY A 107 0.36 -7.97 9.48
N ALA A 108 1.46 -7.23 9.31
CA ALA A 108 2.52 -7.61 8.40
C ALA A 108 3.32 -8.82 8.93
N ALA A 109 3.44 -8.94 10.26
CA ALA A 109 4.17 -10.02 10.91
C ALA A 109 3.48 -11.38 10.69
N GLU A 110 2.16 -11.43 10.82
CA GLU A 110 1.36 -12.65 10.64
C GLU A 110 1.43 -13.13 9.18
N ARG A 111 1.35 -12.19 8.21
CA ARG A 111 1.50 -12.53 6.79
C ARG A 111 2.90 -13.06 6.48
N MET A 112 3.94 -12.44 7.05
CA MET A 112 5.31 -12.90 6.89
C MET A 112 5.50 -14.29 7.52
N ALA A 113 4.95 -14.54 8.72
CA ALA A 113 5.01 -15.82 9.38
C ALA A 113 4.30 -16.92 8.56
N ALA A 114 3.10 -16.65 8.04
CA ALA A 114 2.36 -17.57 7.17
C ALA A 114 3.15 -17.88 5.88
N PHE A 115 3.79 -16.87 5.29
CA PHE A 115 4.61 -17.03 4.10
C PHE A 115 5.87 -17.84 4.41
N LEU A 116 6.64 -17.49 5.44
CA LEU A 116 7.84 -18.23 5.84
C LEU A 116 7.53 -19.67 6.25
N GLY A 117 6.43 -19.87 7.00
CA GLY A 117 5.94 -21.18 7.45
C GLY A 117 5.37 -22.06 6.35
N GLY A 118 5.27 -21.58 5.09
CA GLY A 118 4.80 -22.39 3.97
C GLY A 118 3.27 -22.48 3.85
N GLN A 119 2.53 -21.69 4.60
CA GLN A 119 1.06 -21.58 4.45
C GLN A 119 0.69 -20.76 3.21
N ALA A 120 1.53 -19.80 2.81
CA ALA A 120 1.35 -19.01 1.60
C ALA A 120 2.54 -19.17 0.65
N ASP A 121 2.28 -19.03 -0.65
CA ASP A 121 3.25 -19.13 -1.74
C ASP A 121 3.69 -17.75 -2.23
N VAL A 122 2.82 -16.75 -2.07
CA VAL A 122 3.02 -15.36 -2.50
C VAL A 122 2.66 -14.40 -1.37
N LEU A 123 3.46 -13.36 -1.22
CA LEU A 123 3.33 -12.33 -0.20
C LEU A 123 3.49 -10.94 -0.82
N ALA A 124 2.62 -10.00 -0.47
CA ALA A 124 2.84 -8.58 -0.68
C ALA A 124 3.28 -7.92 0.63
N ALA A 125 4.43 -7.25 0.61
CA ALA A 125 5.04 -6.61 1.78
C ALA A 125 5.80 -5.34 1.40
N ASN A 126 6.11 -4.48 2.37
CA ASN A 126 7.06 -3.39 2.15
C ASN A 126 8.44 -3.98 1.82
N TYR A 127 9.16 -3.36 0.89
CA TYR A 127 10.47 -3.81 0.43
C TYR A 127 11.45 -4.10 1.58
N LEU A 128 11.51 -3.23 2.57
CA LEU A 128 12.41 -3.41 3.73
C LEU A 128 12.18 -4.72 4.48
N ASN A 129 10.96 -5.24 4.51
CA ASN A 129 10.64 -6.49 5.20
C ASN A 129 11.10 -7.74 4.43
N VAL A 130 11.38 -7.58 3.14
CA VAL A 130 11.73 -8.70 2.24
C VAL A 130 13.11 -8.53 1.59
N ARG A 131 13.75 -7.36 1.74
CA ARG A 131 15.01 -6.99 1.10
C ARG A 131 16.09 -8.04 1.33
N ASP A 132 16.35 -8.37 2.58
CA ASP A 132 17.45 -9.28 2.94
C ASP A 132 17.26 -10.69 2.34
N TYR A 133 16.01 -11.14 2.22
CA TYR A 133 15.68 -12.42 1.56
C TYR A 133 15.85 -12.34 0.03
N ILE A 134 15.52 -11.18 -0.55
CA ILE A 134 15.72 -10.92 -2.00
C ILE A 134 17.22 -10.90 -2.30
N GLU A 135 18.01 -10.17 -1.52
CA GLU A 135 19.46 -10.06 -1.70
C GLU A 135 20.18 -11.40 -1.50
N LYS A 136 19.73 -12.25 -0.58
CA LYS A 136 20.22 -13.63 -0.41
C LYS A 136 19.74 -14.58 -1.50
N GLY A 137 18.77 -14.18 -2.30
CA GLY A 137 18.18 -15.03 -3.34
C GLY A 137 17.21 -16.08 -2.82
N ASP A 138 16.67 -15.93 -1.60
CA ASP A 138 15.66 -16.81 -1.01
C ASP A 138 14.26 -16.49 -1.55
N PHE A 139 14.04 -15.21 -1.90
CA PHE A 139 12.79 -14.75 -2.50
C PHE A 139 12.99 -14.26 -3.93
N ILE A 140 11.98 -14.51 -4.75
CA ILE A 140 11.85 -14.03 -6.11
C ILE A 140 10.90 -12.85 -6.11
N VAL A 141 11.30 -11.74 -6.72
CA VAL A 141 10.42 -10.58 -6.89
C VAL A 141 9.53 -10.80 -8.10
N LEU A 142 8.22 -10.70 -7.90
CA LEU A 142 7.24 -10.72 -8.99
C LEU A 142 7.01 -9.30 -9.53
N GLY A 143 7.05 -8.29 -8.67
CA GLY A 143 6.94 -6.89 -9.06
C GLY A 143 6.71 -5.95 -7.88
N VAL A 144 6.96 -4.66 -8.13
CA VAL A 144 6.64 -3.58 -7.19
C VAL A 144 5.34 -2.92 -7.62
N CYS A 145 4.46 -2.64 -6.65
CA CYS A 145 3.16 -1.99 -6.88
C CYS A 145 3.32 -0.46 -6.94
N ALA A 146 4.13 0.05 -7.85
CA ALA A 146 4.42 1.48 -7.97
C ALA A 146 4.38 1.94 -9.43
N GLU A 147 4.12 3.25 -9.63
CA GLU A 147 4.16 3.88 -10.96
C GLU A 147 5.57 3.83 -11.56
N ASN A 148 6.58 4.11 -10.74
CA ASN A 148 7.98 4.19 -11.13
C ASN A 148 8.83 3.26 -10.27
N PRO A 149 10.02 2.83 -10.74
CA PRO A 149 10.96 2.07 -9.94
C PRO A 149 11.31 2.75 -8.61
N MET A 150 11.55 1.94 -7.58
CA MET A 150 11.98 2.47 -6.28
C MET A 150 13.40 3.05 -6.39
N PRO A 151 13.66 4.27 -5.90
CA PRO A 151 15.02 4.83 -5.89
C PRO A 151 16.04 3.93 -5.16
N ALA A 152 15.61 3.29 -4.06
CA ALA A 152 16.44 2.39 -3.26
C ALA A 152 16.77 1.05 -3.95
N ALA A 153 16.00 0.65 -4.97
CA ALA A 153 16.20 -0.59 -5.72
C ALA A 153 15.70 -0.43 -7.18
N PRO A 154 16.38 0.39 -8.00
CA PRO A 154 15.90 0.77 -9.34
C PRO A 154 15.86 -0.41 -10.32
N ASN A 155 16.61 -1.47 -10.03
CA ASN A 155 16.66 -2.68 -10.86
C ASN A 155 15.49 -3.63 -10.61
N ILE A 156 14.66 -3.40 -9.57
CA ILE A 156 13.49 -4.21 -9.31
C ILE A 156 12.33 -3.69 -10.17
N PRO A 157 11.75 -4.52 -11.06
CA PRO A 157 10.71 -4.07 -11.97
C PRO A 157 9.40 -3.77 -11.22
N THR A 158 8.70 -2.72 -11.64
CA THR A 158 7.31 -2.50 -11.24
C THR A 158 6.39 -3.43 -12.03
N PHE A 159 5.18 -3.71 -11.52
CA PHE A 159 4.18 -4.41 -12.33
C PHE A 159 3.84 -3.61 -13.59
N LYS A 160 3.79 -2.28 -13.48
CA LYS A 160 3.49 -1.39 -14.59
C LYS A 160 4.53 -1.47 -15.70
N SER A 161 5.82 -1.53 -15.38
CA SER A 161 6.89 -1.73 -16.37
C SER A 161 6.83 -3.10 -17.05
N GLN A 162 6.14 -4.06 -16.44
CA GLN A 162 5.90 -5.41 -16.98
C GLN A 162 4.55 -5.54 -17.70
N GLY A 163 3.83 -4.41 -17.92
CA GLY A 163 2.56 -4.39 -18.65
C GLY A 163 1.30 -4.61 -17.80
N PHE A 164 1.42 -4.64 -16.47
CA PHE A 164 0.29 -4.85 -15.55
C PHE A 164 0.03 -3.60 -14.73
N ASP A 165 -1.16 -3.00 -14.87
CA ASP A 165 -1.56 -1.82 -14.10
C ASP A 165 -1.93 -2.20 -12.65
N ILE A 166 -0.90 -2.44 -11.84
CA ILE A 166 -1.03 -2.76 -10.41
C ILE A 166 -0.21 -1.74 -9.63
N VAL A 167 -0.89 -0.74 -9.10
CA VAL A 167 -0.32 0.33 -8.29
C VAL A 167 -1.01 0.36 -6.92
N ALA A 168 -0.22 0.34 -5.86
CA ALA A 168 -0.69 0.34 -4.48
C ALA A 168 0.26 1.16 -3.60
N GLN A 169 0.42 2.43 -3.97
CA GLN A 169 1.21 3.40 -3.23
C GLN A 169 0.47 3.81 -1.95
N LYS A 170 1.22 4.10 -0.89
CA LYS A 170 0.69 4.59 0.38
C LYS A 170 1.17 6.00 0.64
N SER A 171 0.24 6.91 0.85
CA SER A 171 0.51 8.27 1.32
C SER A 171 0.30 8.32 2.83
N TYR A 172 1.24 8.90 3.57
CA TYR A 172 1.06 9.14 5.01
C TYR A 172 0.52 10.54 5.22
N GLU A 173 -0.53 10.63 6.01
CA GLU A 173 -1.42 11.78 6.09
C GLU A 173 -1.69 12.18 7.53
N LEU A 174 -1.90 13.47 7.75
CA LEU A 174 -2.30 14.03 9.01
C LEU A 174 -3.72 14.62 8.90
N LYS A 175 -4.59 14.17 9.80
CA LYS A 175 -6.00 14.55 9.82
C LYS A 175 -6.43 14.93 11.24
N PHE A 176 -7.16 16.03 11.37
CA PHE A 176 -7.79 16.43 12.61
C PHE A 176 -9.22 15.91 12.72
N PRO A 177 -9.82 15.90 13.93
CA PRO A 177 -11.27 15.73 14.08
C PRO A 177 -12.03 16.75 13.24
N LYS A 178 -13.19 16.36 12.72
CA LYS A 178 -14.08 17.27 11.99
C LYS A 178 -14.47 18.46 12.88
N GLY A 179 -14.45 19.65 12.31
CA GLY A 179 -14.79 20.89 13.01
C GLY A 179 -13.60 21.57 13.69
N THR A 180 -12.37 21.04 13.53
CA THR A 180 -11.17 21.76 13.94
C THR A 180 -11.06 23.08 13.16
N ASP A 181 -10.69 24.16 13.85
CA ASP A 181 -10.52 25.49 13.26
C ASP A 181 -9.63 25.41 11.99
N PRO A 182 -10.09 25.90 10.85
CA PRO A 182 -9.32 25.93 9.62
C PRO A 182 -7.96 26.61 9.75
N ALA A 183 -7.81 27.58 10.65
CA ALA A 183 -6.53 28.25 10.91
C ALA A 183 -5.49 27.27 11.50
N ILE A 184 -5.93 26.34 12.37
CA ILE A 184 -5.07 25.30 12.95
C ILE A 184 -4.69 24.29 11.87
N VAL A 185 -5.66 23.85 11.06
CA VAL A 185 -5.44 22.90 9.96
C VAL A 185 -4.43 23.47 8.95
N ASN A 186 -4.63 24.72 8.53
CA ASN A 186 -3.75 25.42 7.58
C ASN A 186 -2.35 25.65 8.15
N LYS A 187 -2.23 25.94 9.45
CA LYS A 187 -0.92 26.09 10.12
C LYS A 187 -0.13 24.78 10.04
N LEU A 188 -0.77 23.65 10.33
CA LEU A 188 -0.11 22.34 10.19
C LEU A 188 0.23 22.05 8.73
N SER A 189 -0.68 22.31 7.79
CA SER A 189 -0.45 22.11 6.36
C SER A 189 0.77 22.90 5.85
N GLY A 190 0.93 24.16 6.26
CA GLY A 190 2.13 24.96 5.96
C GLY A 190 3.41 24.37 6.56
N ALA A 191 3.34 23.89 7.80
CA ALA A 191 4.49 23.21 8.43
C ALA A 191 4.87 21.91 7.68
N LEU A 192 3.90 21.14 7.20
CA LEU A 192 4.15 19.93 6.38
C LEU A 192 4.84 20.32 5.05
N GLU A 193 4.44 21.43 4.44
CA GLU A 193 5.08 21.91 3.22
C GLU A 193 6.55 22.28 3.46
N GLU A 194 6.85 22.99 4.55
CA GLU A 194 8.22 23.33 4.92
C GLU A 194 9.06 22.09 5.22
N ILE A 195 8.56 21.17 6.05
CA ILE A 195 9.23 19.91 6.39
C ILE A 195 9.49 19.06 5.14
N SER A 196 8.59 19.08 4.18
CA SER A 196 8.77 18.30 2.94
C SER A 196 9.98 18.74 2.11
N LYS A 197 10.45 19.96 2.30
CA LYS A 197 11.62 20.55 1.62
C LYS A 197 12.91 20.31 2.38
N ASP A 198 12.82 19.98 3.67
CA ASP A 198 13.94 19.81 4.59
C ASP A 198 14.86 18.65 4.15
N PRO A 199 16.18 18.89 3.96
CA PRO A 199 17.12 17.86 3.56
C PRO A 199 17.30 16.74 4.60
N ASP A 200 17.26 17.06 5.89
CA ASP A 200 17.43 16.08 6.97
C ASP A 200 16.22 15.15 7.03
N PHE A 201 15.02 15.70 6.84
CA PHE A 201 13.80 14.90 6.74
C PHE A 201 13.85 13.95 5.52
N LYS A 202 14.27 14.46 4.36
CA LYS A 202 14.43 13.62 3.15
C LYS A 202 15.44 12.50 3.37
N SER A 203 16.61 12.82 3.92
CA SER A 203 17.66 11.84 4.24
C SER A 203 17.19 10.80 5.27
N ALA A 204 16.41 11.21 6.27
CA ALA A 204 15.83 10.28 7.24
C ALA A 204 14.88 9.27 6.59
N LEU A 205 14.11 9.67 5.57
CA LEU A 205 13.17 8.81 4.85
C LEU A 205 13.86 7.78 3.94
N GLU A 206 15.08 8.04 3.46
CA GLU A 206 15.85 7.11 2.64
C GLU A 206 16.05 5.76 3.34
N LYS A 207 16.24 5.77 4.67
CA LYS A 207 16.35 4.55 5.50
C LYS A 207 15.11 3.66 5.43
N TYR A 208 13.96 4.27 5.13
CA TYR A 208 12.66 3.60 5.00
C TYR A 208 12.27 3.37 3.53
N CYS A 209 13.17 3.71 2.58
CA CYS A 209 12.90 3.67 1.14
C CYS A 209 11.64 4.48 0.76
N ALA A 210 11.26 5.46 1.59
CA ALA A 210 10.12 6.35 1.39
C ALA A 210 10.59 7.70 0.83
N VAL A 211 9.68 8.44 0.25
CA VAL A 211 9.97 9.76 -0.32
C VAL A 211 9.17 10.85 0.36
N SER A 212 9.82 11.99 0.59
CA SER A 212 9.16 13.19 1.06
C SER A 212 8.31 13.77 -0.07
N VAL A 213 7.05 14.04 0.21
CA VAL A 213 6.12 14.71 -0.69
C VAL A 213 5.27 15.68 0.12
N TYR A 214 4.74 16.69 -0.53
CA TYR A 214 3.69 17.52 0.07
C TYR A 214 2.48 17.58 -0.85
N ARG A 215 1.33 17.32 -0.28
CA ARG A 215 0.02 17.60 -0.86
C ARG A 215 -0.82 18.25 0.21
N ASN A 216 -1.43 19.38 -0.10
CA ASN A 216 -2.37 20.03 0.83
C ASN A 216 -3.62 19.16 1.07
N GLY A 217 -4.46 19.56 2.03
CA GLY A 217 -5.63 18.80 2.41
C GLY A 217 -6.58 18.50 1.24
N ASP A 218 -6.85 19.48 0.39
CA ASP A 218 -7.78 19.34 -0.74
C ASP A 218 -7.27 18.33 -1.78
N LEU A 219 -6.00 18.41 -2.12
CA LEU A 219 -5.39 17.47 -3.07
C LEU A 219 -5.33 16.06 -2.48
N THR A 220 -4.99 15.93 -1.19
CA THR A 220 -5.01 14.64 -0.48
C THR A 220 -6.39 14.00 -0.53
N VAL A 221 -7.44 14.74 -0.16
CA VAL A 221 -8.83 14.26 -0.20
C VAL A 221 -9.26 13.87 -1.62
N LYS A 222 -8.86 14.64 -2.62
CA LYS A 222 -9.17 14.32 -4.03
C LYS A 222 -8.52 13.01 -4.48
N GLU A 223 -7.25 12.80 -4.15
CA GLU A 223 -6.52 11.56 -4.48
C GLU A 223 -7.09 10.35 -3.74
N ASP A 224 -7.39 10.51 -2.44
CA ASP A 224 -8.00 9.45 -1.64
C ASP A 224 -9.39 9.06 -2.14
N THR A 225 -10.21 10.04 -2.51
CA THR A 225 -11.54 9.78 -3.06
C THR A 225 -11.44 8.95 -4.35
N LYS A 226 -10.52 9.32 -5.23
CA LYS A 226 -10.26 8.55 -6.44
C LYS A 226 -9.81 7.13 -6.12
N LEU A 227 -8.92 6.96 -5.13
CA LEU A 227 -8.42 5.65 -4.73
C LEU A 227 -9.53 4.78 -4.12
N VAL A 228 -10.45 5.35 -3.32
CA VAL A 228 -11.65 4.65 -2.83
C VAL A 228 -12.51 4.17 -3.99
N ASP A 229 -12.75 5.01 -5.00
CA ASP A 229 -13.55 4.64 -6.17
C ASP A 229 -12.88 3.50 -6.96
N ASP A 230 -11.57 3.59 -7.20
CA ASP A 230 -10.80 2.58 -7.93
C ASP A 230 -10.79 1.24 -7.17
N MET A 231 -10.63 1.27 -5.84
CA MET A 231 -10.69 0.07 -5.00
C MET A 231 -12.11 -0.52 -4.95
N THR A 232 -13.14 0.33 -4.82
CA THR A 232 -14.54 -0.11 -4.82
C THR A 232 -14.90 -0.81 -6.13
N LYS A 233 -14.47 -0.27 -7.26
CA LYS A 233 -14.65 -0.94 -8.56
C LYS A 233 -13.92 -2.28 -8.60
N ALA A 234 -12.65 -2.33 -8.16
CA ALA A 234 -11.87 -3.55 -8.18
C ALA A 234 -12.50 -4.66 -7.33
N PHE A 235 -13.06 -4.33 -6.15
CA PHE A 235 -13.69 -5.31 -5.25
C PHE A 235 -15.09 -5.77 -5.72
N ASN A 236 -15.82 -4.93 -6.47
CA ASN A 236 -17.19 -5.23 -6.92
C ASN A 236 -17.25 -5.87 -8.32
N GLU A 237 -16.21 -5.75 -9.13
CA GLU A 237 -16.12 -6.39 -10.43
C GLU A 237 -15.79 -7.88 -10.27
N LYS A 238 -16.80 -8.73 -10.53
CA LYS A 238 -16.69 -10.20 -10.51
C LYS A 238 -16.03 -10.73 -11.79
#